data_ce15a6bc3a7c03d4fbae8c8622a81945
#
_entry.id   ce15a6bc3a7c03d4fbae8c8622a81945
#
_cell.length_a   1.000
_cell.length_b   1.000
_cell.length_c   1.000
_cell.angle_alpha   90.00
_cell.angle_beta   90.00
_cell.angle_gamma   90.00
#
_symmetry.space_group_name_H-M   'P 1'
#
loop_
_entity.id
_entity.type
_entity.pdbx_description
1 polymer ?
#
loop_
_entity_poly.entity_id
_entity_poly.type
_entity_poly.pdbx_seq_one_letter_code
_entity_poly.pdbx_strand_id
1 'polypeptide(L)'
;VHMMIKILFGEEKSISHNTYYLGDYPQHSIQEWADLIRTELGRPGKTPVFPIAGLRLMAKIGDTLKLLGWNDPPLTSFRLNNMLTGAHYPIEKTQAVVGELPFSLQEGVQQTLEWMVQEGLIQK
;
A
#
# COMPACT_ATOMS: atom_id res chain seq x y z
N VAL A 1 -2.20 6.48 13.31
CA VAL A 1 -2.49 7.10 14.62
C VAL A 1 -1.64 8.36 14.83
N HIS A 2 -0.29 8.33 14.67
CA HIS A 2 0.60 9.47 14.91
C HIS A 2 0.18 10.73 14.16
N MET A 3 -0.02 10.65 12.83
CA MET A 3 -0.48 11.77 12.01
C MET A 3 -1.82 12.33 12.47
N MET A 4 -2.77 11.46 12.83
CA MET A 4 -4.09 11.89 13.32
C MET A 4 -3.97 12.69 14.61
N ILE A 5 -3.13 12.23 15.54
CA ILE A 5 -2.89 12.92 16.81
C ILE A 5 -2.26 14.29 16.55
N LYS A 6 -1.23 14.36 15.70
CA LYS A 6 -0.56 15.62 15.34
C LYS A 6 -1.51 16.63 14.69
N ILE A 7 -2.40 16.17 13.81
CA ILE A 7 -3.39 17.04 13.19
C ILE A 7 -4.47 17.44 14.21
N LEU A 8 -4.95 16.51 15.03
CA LEU A 8 -6.03 16.78 15.99
C LEU A 8 -5.62 17.78 17.08
N PHE A 9 -4.36 17.75 17.52
CA PHE A 9 -3.82 18.61 18.57
C PHE A 9 -2.90 19.72 18.05
N GLY A 10 -2.88 19.96 16.75
CA GLY A 10 -2.15 21.07 16.15
C GLY A 10 -2.85 22.42 16.37
N GLU A 11 -2.20 23.50 15.94
CA GLU A 11 -2.77 24.84 16.07
C GLU A 11 -4.04 25.02 15.24
N GLU A 12 -5.14 25.45 15.85
CA GLU A 12 -6.46 25.63 15.20
C GLU A 12 -6.39 26.45 13.92
N LYS A 13 -5.60 27.52 13.90
CA LYS A 13 -5.43 28.39 12.71
C LYS A 13 -4.83 27.68 11.50
N SER A 14 -3.96 26.69 11.73
CA SER A 14 -3.33 25.92 10.64
C SER A 14 -4.17 24.74 10.17
N ILE A 15 -5.09 24.25 10.99
CA ILE A 15 -5.80 23.00 10.76
C ILE A 15 -7.24 23.20 10.34
N SER A 16 -7.91 24.22 10.92
CA SER A 16 -9.32 24.47 10.74
C SER A 16 -9.68 24.66 9.25
N HIS A 17 -10.78 24.05 8.83
CA HIS A 17 -11.31 24.12 7.45
C HIS A 17 -10.37 23.55 6.36
N ASN A 18 -9.41 22.70 6.71
CA ASN A 18 -8.54 22.03 5.77
C ASN A 18 -8.83 20.53 5.68
N THR A 19 -8.58 19.96 4.50
CA THR A 19 -8.60 18.51 4.27
C THR A 19 -7.16 18.00 4.26
N TYR A 20 -6.92 16.93 5.01
CA TYR A 20 -5.61 16.29 5.13
C TYR A 20 -5.70 14.85 4.63
N TYR A 21 -4.80 14.47 3.75
CA TYR A 21 -4.64 13.09 3.31
C TYR A 21 -3.58 12.40 4.18
N LEU A 22 -3.97 11.30 4.82
CA LEU A 22 -3.06 10.51 5.64
C LEU A 22 -2.42 9.45 4.78
N GLY A 23 -1.13 9.54 4.59
CA GLY A 23 -0.34 8.58 3.82
C GLY A 23 1.13 8.72 4.16
N ASP A 24 1.89 7.67 3.92
CA ASP A 24 3.32 7.67 4.18
C ASP A 24 4.05 8.60 3.20
N TYR A 25 5.12 9.20 3.69
CA TYR A 25 6.03 10.00 2.88
C TYR A 25 7.50 9.67 3.26
N PRO A 26 8.38 9.54 2.24
CA PRO A 26 8.08 9.59 0.81
C PRO A 26 7.12 8.48 0.38
N GLN A 27 6.37 8.70 -0.72
CA GLN A 27 5.51 7.67 -1.28
C GLN A 27 6.35 6.55 -1.88
N HIS A 28 6.00 5.31 -1.55
CA HIS A 28 6.68 4.11 -2.03
C HIS A 28 5.81 3.34 -3.03
N SER A 29 6.44 2.75 -4.02
CA SER A 29 5.76 1.86 -4.95
C SER A 29 5.44 0.50 -4.29
N ILE A 30 4.40 -0.18 -4.79
CA ILE A 30 4.07 -1.55 -4.36
C ILE A 30 5.25 -2.50 -4.59
N GLN A 31 6.05 -2.26 -5.63
CA GLN A 31 7.24 -3.07 -5.91
C GLN A 31 8.32 -2.88 -4.84
N GLU A 32 8.60 -1.64 -4.43
CA GLU A 32 9.54 -1.37 -3.32
C GLU A 32 9.09 -2.04 -2.03
N TRP A 33 7.80 -1.97 -1.70
CA TRP A 33 7.22 -2.68 -0.57
C TRP A 33 7.46 -4.19 -0.66
N ALA A 34 7.13 -4.80 -1.79
CA ALA A 34 7.27 -6.23 -1.99
C ALA A 34 8.73 -6.69 -1.94
N ASP A 35 9.65 -5.93 -2.54
CA ASP A 35 11.08 -6.22 -2.54
C ASP A 35 11.67 -6.11 -1.12
N LEU A 36 11.22 -5.12 -0.34
CA LEU A 36 11.61 -4.96 1.05
C LEU A 36 11.13 -6.12 1.93
N ILE A 37 9.84 -6.48 1.84
CA ILE A 37 9.28 -7.63 2.57
C ILE A 37 10.05 -8.92 2.23
N ARG A 38 10.36 -9.16 0.96
CA ARG A 38 11.15 -10.33 0.55
C ARG A 38 12.55 -10.33 1.17
N THR A 39 13.19 -9.17 1.20
CA THR A 39 14.54 -9.01 1.79
C THR A 39 14.51 -9.31 3.29
N GLU A 40 13.57 -8.77 4.02
CA GLU A 40 13.40 -8.98 5.46
C GLU A 40 13.02 -10.45 5.80
N LEU A 41 12.34 -11.13 4.88
CA LEU A 41 12.07 -12.58 4.99
C LEU A 41 13.26 -13.48 4.59
N GLY A 42 14.44 -12.91 4.34
CA GLY A 42 15.62 -13.67 3.93
C GLY A 42 15.54 -14.26 2.51
N ARG A 43 14.66 -13.75 1.67
CA ARG A 43 14.47 -14.15 0.27
C ARG A 43 14.87 -13.02 -0.68
N PRO A 44 16.15 -12.63 -0.75
CA PRO A 44 16.59 -11.50 -1.56
C PRO A 44 16.28 -11.73 -3.04
N GLY A 45 16.04 -10.64 -3.76
CA GLY A 45 15.73 -10.67 -5.18
C GLY A 45 14.55 -9.75 -5.51
N LYS A 46 14.45 -9.37 -6.78
CA LYS A 46 13.35 -8.53 -7.25
C LYS A 46 12.06 -9.31 -7.36
N THR A 47 10.97 -8.67 -6.98
CA THR A 47 9.62 -9.21 -7.20
C THR A 47 9.36 -9.35 -8.70
N PRO A 48 8.89 -10.52 -9.18
CA PRO A 48 8.63 -10.71 -10.60
C PRO A 48 7.54 -9.76 -11.09
N VAL A 49 7.82 -9.07 -12.17
CA VAL A 49 6.87 -8.16 -12.82
C VAL A 49 6.24 -8.86 -14.01
N PHE A 50 4.93 -8.97 -14.01
CA PHE A 50 4.20 -9.54 -15.13
C PHE A 50 3.89 -8.48 -16.19
N PRO A 51 4.00 -8.81 -17.49
CA PRO A 51 3.60 -7.92 -18.57
C PRO A 51 2.12 -7.54 -18.47
N ILE A 52 1.81 -6.24 -18.54
CA ILE A 52 0.45 -5.72 -18.44
C ILE A 52 -0.49 -6.36 -19.48
N ALA A 53 0.02 -6.64 -20.69
CA ALA A 53 -0.76 -7.29 -21.74
C ALA A 53 -1.27 -8.68 -21.29
N GLY A 54 -0.43 -9.48 -20.65
CA GLY A 54 -0.81 -10.78 -20.10
C GLY A 54 -1.86 -10.66 -19.00
N LEU A 55 -1.68 -9.69 -18.09
CA LEU A 55 -2.66 -9.41 -17.02
C LEU A 55 -4.01 -8.96 -17.59
N ARG A 56 -4.02 -8.14 -18.64
CA ARG A 56 -5.26 -7.73 -19.32
C ARG A 56 -5.98 -8.91 -19.97
N LEU A 57 -5.25 -9.85 -20.57
CA LEU A 57 -5.85 -11.05 -21.12
C LEU A 57 -6.48 -11.92 -20.03
N MET A 58 -5.75 -12.16 -18.95
CA MET A 58 -6.26 -12.89 -17.79
C MET A 58 -7.49 -12.21 -17.16
N ALA A 59 -7.49 -10.88 -17.07
CA ALA A 59 -8.62 -10.13 -16.59
C ALA A 59 -9.88 -10.29 -17.44
N LYS A 60 -9.75 -10.30 -18.77
CA LYS A 60 -10.86 -10.59 -19.71
C LYS A 60 -11.40 -12.00 -19.54
N ILE A 61 -10.51 -12.99 -19.33
CA ILE A 61 -10.94 -14.36 -19.00
C ILE A 61 -11.75 -14.36 -17.70
N GLY A 62 -11.29 -13.67 -16.69
CA GLY A 62 -12.02 -13.50 -15.42
C GLY A 62 -13.39 -12.86 -15.61
N ASP A 63 -13.50 -11.83 -16.44
CA ASP A 63 -14.79 -11.20 -16.76
C ASP A 63 -15.75 -12.18 -17.43
N THR A 64 -15.24 -13.01 -18.36
CA THR A 64 -16.03 -14.05 -19.04
C THR A 64 -16.49 -15.12 -18.06
N LEU A 65 -15.63 -15.58 -17.16
CA LEU A 65 -15.97 -16.56 -16.14
C LEU A 65 -17.04 -16.01 -15.17
N LYS A 66 -16.97 -14.71 -14.85
CA LYS A 66 -17.99 -14.05 -14.06
C LYS A 66 -19.36 -14.06 -14.76
N LEU A 67 -19.39 -13.84 -16.07
CA LEU A 67 -20.64 -13.94 -16.87
C LEU A 67 -21.18 -15.37 -16.92
N LEU A 68 -20.32 -16.38 -16.81
CA LEU A 68 -20.70 -17.79 -16.75
C LEU A 68 -21.12 -18.27 -15.36
N GLY A 69 -21.22 -17.36 -14.37
CA GLY A 69 -21.71 -17.67 -13.03
C GLY A 69 -20.62 -17.88 -11.96
N TRP A 70 -19.34 -17.69 -12.29
CA TRP A 70 -18.30 -17.70 -11.27
C TRP A 70 -18.29 -16.35 -10.54
N ASN A 71 -18.85 -16.32 -9.32
CA ASN A 71 -19.13 -15.08 -8.60
C ASN A 71 -17.88 -14.28 -8.18
N ASP A 72 -16.74 -14.93 -7.96
CA ASP A 72 -15.52 -14.26 -7.49
C ASP A 72 -14.25 -14.73 -8.21
N PRO A 73 -14.09 -14.42 -9.51
CA PRO A 73 -12.83 -14.70 -10.21
C PRO A 73 -11.68 -13.87 -9.62
N PRO A 74 -10.46 -14.43 -9.50
CA PRO A 74 -9.34 -13.80 -8.83
C PRO A 74 -8.90 -12.48 -9.49
N LEU A 75 -9.05 -12.35 -10.82
CA LEU A 75 -8.70 -11.15 -11.57
C LEU A 75 -9.80 -10.81 -12.57
N THR A 76 -10.29 -9.58 -12.53
CA THR A 76 -11.23 -8.98 -13.48
C THR A 76 -10.66 -7.68 -14.03
N SER A 77 -11.19 -7.20 -15.16
CA SER A 77 -10.76 -5.92 -15.72
C SER A 77 -10.98 -4.76 -14.75
N PHE A 78 -12.04 -4.80 -13.96
CA PHE A 78 -12.29 -3.81 -12.92
C PHE A 78 -11.20 -3.82 -11.83
N ARG A 79 -10.86 -5.00 -11.29
CA ARG A 79 -9.81 -5.15 -10.28
C ARG A 79 -8.45 -4.73 -10.83
N LEU A 80 -8.11 -5.17 -12.05
CA LEU A 80 -6.85 -4.81 -12.70
C LEU A 80 -6.74 -3.30 -12.92
N ASN A 81 -7.79 -2.64 -13.41
CA ASN A 81 -7.78 -1.20 -13.61
C ASN A 81 -7.59 -0.45 -12.29
N ASN A 82 -8.26 -0.88 -11.22
CA ASN A 82 -8.06 -0.29 -9.88
C ASN A 82 -6.61 -0.46 -9.39
N MET A 83 -5.98 -1.60 -9.64
CA MET A 83 -4.57 -1.82 -9.27
C MET A 83 -3.59 -0.98 -10.10
N LEU A 84 -3.93 -0.71 -11.36
CA LEU A 84 -3.10 0.10 -12.26
C LEU A 84 -3.34 1.60 -12.14
N THR A 85 -4.42 2.01 -11.49
CA THR A 85 -4.72 3.42 -11.27
C THR A 85 -3.85 3.94 -10.13
N GLY A 86 -2.87 4.76 -10.47
CA GLY A 86 -2.07 5.47 -9.48
C GLY A 86 -2.91 6.56 -8.79
N ALA A 87 -3.10 6.44 -7.49
CA ALA A 87 -3.71 7.51 -6.70
C ALA A 87 -2.59 8.38 -6.11
N HIS A 88 -2.43 9.58 -6.66
CA HIS A 88 -1.54 10.60 -6.12
C HIS A 88 -2.38 11.54 -5.24
N TYR A 89 -2.10 11.52 -3.96
CA TYR A 89 -2.75 12.43 -3.02
C TYR A 89 -1.78 13.55 -2.64
N PRO A 90 -2.25 14.81 -2.58
CA PRO A 90 -1.42 15.92 -2.13
C PRO A 90 -1.23 15.81 -0.60
N ILE A 91 -0.05 15.34 -0.20
CA ILE A 91 0.31 15.11 1.22
C ILE A 91 1.15 16.24 1.82
N GLU A 92 1.48 17.26 1.03
CA GLU A 92 2.36 18.35 1.44
C GLU A 92 1.81 19.08 2.68
N LYS A 93 0.49 19.30 2.73
CA LYS A 93 -0.18 19.91 3.91
C LYS A 93 -0.05 19.03 5.15
N THR A 94 -0.21 17.73 4.97
CA THR A 94 -0.07 16.76 6.06
C THR A 94 1.37 16.74 6.56
N GLN A 95 2.33 16.68 5.65
CA GLN A 95 3.76 16.69 5.98
C GLN A 95 4.17 17.97 6.70
N ALA A 96 3.64 19.13 6.30
CA ALA A 96 3.93 20.41 6.94
C ALA A 96 3.46 20.47 8.41
N VAL A 97 2.33 19.82 8.72
CA VAL A 97 1.76 19.78 10.08
C VAL A 97 2.37 18.67 10.94
N VAL A 98 2.58 17.50 10.34
CA VAL A 98 3.02 16.29 11.07
C VAL A 98 4.52 16.28 11.29
N GLY A 99 5.32 16.80 10.33
CA GLY A 99 6.78 16.74 10.36
C GLY A 99 7.29 15.36 9.98
N GLU A 100 8.33 14.88 10.65
CA GLU A 100 8.91 13.57 10.42
C GLU A 100 8.02 12.44 10.96
N LEU A 101 7.97 11.33 10.22
CA LEU A 101 7.27 10.12 10.67
C LEU A 101 8.10 9.38 11.72
N PRO A 102 7.46 8.73 12.71
CA PRO A 102 8.15 8.04 13.80
C PRO A 102 8.89 6.78 13.35
N PHE A 103 8.57 6.25 12.19
CA PHE A 103 9.16 5.05 11.63
C PHE A 103 9.36 5.22 10.13
N SER A 104 10.49 4.71 9.63
CA SER A 104 10.72 4.49 8.21
C SER A 104 9.91 3.30 7.70
N LEU A 105 9.77 3.18 6.38
CA LEU A 105 9.13 2.01 5.75
C LEU A 105 9.82 0.71 6.20
N GLN A 106 11.14 0.69 6.23
CA GLN A 106 11.91 -0.48 6.61
C GLN A 106 11.64 -0.90 8.06
N GLU A 107 11.68 0.03 8.98
CA GLU A 107 11.39 -0.24 10.40
C GLU A 107 9.95 -0.74 10.59
N GLY A 108 8.99 -0.15 9.88
CA GLY A 108 7.60 -0.58 9.93
C GLY A 108 7.40 -2.00 9.40
N VAL A 109 8.04 -2.35 8.28
CA VAL A 109 8.01 -3.71 7.71
C VAL A 109 8.65 -4.70 8.67
N GLN A 110 9.84 -4.38 9.20
CA GLN A 110 10.55 -5.25 10.13
C GLN A 110 9.73 -5.55 11.38
N GLN A 111 9.19 -4.53 12.04
CA GLN A 111 8.36 -4.71 13.24
C GLN A 111 7.09 -5.52 12.94
N THR A 112 6.48 -5.31 11.78
CA THR A 112 5.29 -6.07 11.37
C THR A 112 5.62 -7.54 11.16
N LEU A 113 6.73 -7.84 10.50
CA LEU A 113 7.16 -9.23 10.27
C LEU A 113 7.57 -9.91 11.58
N GLU A 114 8.26 -9.22 12.47
CA GLU A 114 8.61 -9.74 13.81
C GLU A 114 7.33 -10.09 14.60
N TRP A 115 6.36 -9.20 14.60
CA TRP A 115 5.06 -9.48 15.23
C TRP A 115 4.35 -10.69 14.58
N MET A 116 4.32 -10.78 13.25
CA MET A 116 3.70 -11.92 12.56
C MET A 116 4.38 -13.26 12.89
N VAL A 117 5.70 -13.27 13.09
CA VAL A 117 6.44 -14.47 13.52
C VAL A 117 6.08 -14.81 14.97
N GLN A 118 6.01 -13.83 15.88
CA GLN A 118 5.64 -14.03 17.28
C GLN A 118 4.22 -14.61 17.43
N GLU A 119 3.29 -14.14 16.60
CA GLU A 119 1.90 -14.65 16.57
C GLU A 119 1.76 -16.00 15.81
N GLY A 120 2.87 -16.53 15.27
CA GLY A 120 2.85 -17.79 14.51
C GLY A 120 2.14 -17.71 13.15
N LEU A 121 1.91 -16.51 12.63
CA LEU A 121 1.24 -16.28 11.35
C LEU A 121 2.13 -16.59 10.15
N ILE A 122 3.44 -16.45 10.32
CA ILE A 122 4.47 -16.78 9.32
C ILE A 122 5.65 -17.49 9.99
N GLN A 123 6.38 -18.28 9.20
CA GLN A 123 7.69 -18.85 9.59
C GLN A 123 8.79 -18.08 8.85
N LYS A 124 9.82 -17.71 9.59
CA LYS A 124 11.00 -17.02 9.06
C LYS A 124 12.04 -18.02 8.58
#